data_103e0b8b5d83c2c399d3db2cb6987b26
#
_entry.id   103e0b8b5d83c2c399d3db2cb6987b26
#
_cell.length_a   1.000
_cell.length_b   1.000
_cell.length_c   1.000
_cell.angle_alpha   90.00
_cell.angle_beta   90.00
_cell.angle_gamma   90.00
#
_symmetry.space_group_name_H-M   'P 1'
#
loop_
_entity.id
_entity.type
_entity.pdbx_description
1 polymer ?
#
loop_
_entity_poly.entity_id
_entity_poly.type
_entity_poly.pdbx_seq_one_letter_code
_entity_poly.pdbx_strand_id
1 'polypeptide(L)'
;MKVIFFAIAKLLIIIFLGFYLYRRKIFSEDALKFLTFFVVNLSVPFLIFTKIISTFDPNKSPHLLFFLFLSFFIFGVGLISGAIFLPTITKTFRREFLALVSFQNCGYLPMNLAIFLLPSRFRDTFLVYIFLYILGFNILMWSIGSFFIFKKRKDKFQFTSLFTMPIVSIIVSLIFVYSGLNKFIPSLLISPLKMIGDTSFPLSMIILGAWLGKVRGSLSYIDLAKASFAKLIIVPAVLFFLLIRGKVSSLLGLFVILEASMPSAASLPIIVELRGGDSKFVSGGVFISHLLSIITIPLWFYLFSRFTSIKL
;
A
#
# COMPACT_ATOMS: atom_id res chain seq x y z
N MET A 1 12.11 15.44 -11.83
CA MET A 1 10.72 15.69 -12.27
C MET A 1 10.33 14.87 -13.49
N LYS A 2 11.01 14.97 -14.64
CA LYS A 2 10.65 14.18 -15.84
C LYS A 2 10.62 12.66 -15.56
N VAL A 3 11.60 12.11 -14.85
CA VAL A 3 11.69 10.67 -14.54
C VAL A 3 10.49 10.21 -13.71
N ILE A 4 10.12 10.96 -12.67
CA ILE A 4 8.96 10.65 -11.81
C ILE A 4 7.66 10.69 -12.62
N PHE A 5 7.50 11.72 -13.45
CA PHE A 5 6.32 11.84 -14.33
C PHE A 5 6.21 10.65 -15.30
N PHE A 6 7.31 10.29 -15.99
CA PHE A 6 7.30 9.14 -16.91
C PHE A 6 7.06 7.81 -16.18
N ALA A 7 7.59 7.63 -14.98
CA ALA A 7 7.34 6.44 -14.18
C ALA A 7 5.85 6.30 -13.84
N ILE A 8 5.23 7.38 -13.35
CA ILE A 8 3.81 7.41 -13.05
C ILE A 8 2.96 7.23 -14.31
N ALA A 9 3.33 7.86 -15.43
CA ALA A 9 2.63 7.69 -16.69
C ALA A 9 2.62 6.22 -17.17
N LYS A 10 3.76 5.49 -17.03
CA LYS A 10 3.82 4.06 -17.34
C LYS A 10 2.87 3.23 -16.47
N LEU A 11 2.82 3.53 -15.16
CA LEU A 11 1.89 2.86 -14.24
C LEU A 11 0.44 3.12 -14.63
N LEU A 12 0.11 4.36 -14.98
CA LEU A 12 -1.23 4.76 -15.39
C LEU A 12 -1.69 4.05 -16.67
N ILE A 13 -0.79 3.83 -17.63
CA ILE A 13 -1.11 3.08 -18.84
C ILE A 13 -1.57 1.67 -18.49
N ILE A 14 -0.86 0.99 -17.57
CA ILE A 14 -1.21 -0.37 -17.14
C ILE A 14 -2.51 -0.37 -16.32
N ILE A 15 -2.68 0.60 -15.43
CA ILE A 15 -3.92 0.79 -14.65
C ILE A 15 -5.10 1.06 -15.60
N PHE A 16 -4.91 1.94 -16.59
CA PHE A 16 -5.94 2.27 -17.57
C PHE A 16 -6.32 1.05 -18.42
N LEU A 17 -5.36 0.20 -18.80
CA LEU A 17 -5.64 -1.05 -19.49
C LEU A 17 -6.59 -1.92 -18.65
N GLY A 18 -6.31 -2.13 -17.36
CA GLY A 18 -7.18 -2.89 -16.46
C GLY A 18 -8.59 -2.27 -16.34
N PHE A 19 -8.66 -0.94 -16.20
CA PHE A 19 -9.92 -0.19 -16.18
C PHE A 19 -10.72 -0.40 -17.48
N TYR A 20 -10.08 -0.27 -18.64
CA TYR A 20 -10.69 -0.44 -19.95
C TYR A 20 -11.21 -1.86 -20.15
N LEU A 21 -10.40 -2.90 -19.85
CA LEU A 21 -10.78 -4.30 -19.99
C LEU A 21 -12.03 -4.63 -19.14
N TYR A 22 -12.11 -4.09 -17.92
CA TYR A 22 -13.27 -4.28 -17.06
C TYR A 22 -14.52 -3.52 -17.58
N ARG A 23 -14.36 -2.27 -17.97
CA ARG A 23 -15.48 -1.44 -18.51
C ARG A 23 -16.06 -1.99 -19.80
N ARG A 24 -15.21 -2.60 -20.64
CA ARG A 24 -15.63 -3.27 -21.89
C ARG A 24 -16.15 -4.71 -21.65
N LYS A 25 -16.24 -5.14 -20.38
CA LYS A 25 -16.69 -6.51 -20.03
C LYS A 25 -15.82 -7.63 -20.61
N ILE A 26 -14.59 -7.31 -21.06
CA ILE A 26 -13.60 -8.32 -21.47
C ILE A 26 -13.12 -9.09 -20.24
N PHE A 27 -12.93 -8.42 -19.11
CA PHE A 27 -12.76 -9.05 -17.80
C PHE A 27 -14.11 -9.27 -17.14
N SER A 28 -14.47 -10.53 -16.93
CA SER A 28 -15.59 -10.92 -16.08
C SER A 28 -15.23 -10.68 -14.59
N GLU A 29 -16.24 -10.63 -13.74
CA GLU A 29 -16.01 -10.57 -12.30
C GLU A 29 -15.24 -11.76 -11.77
N ASP A 30 -15.48 -12.96 -12.32
CA ASP A 30 -14.81 -14.18 -11.90
C ASP A 30 -13.35 -14.22 -12.36
N ALA A 31 -13.04 -13.73 -13.57
CA ALA A 31 -11.68 -13.54 -14.02
C ALA A 31 -10.91 -12.57 -13.12
N LEU A 32 -11.55 -11.45 -12.70
CA LEU A 32 -10.95 -10.49 -11.79
C LEU A 32 -10.69 -11.09 -10.41
N LYS A 33 -11.66 -11.86 -9.87
CA LYS A 33 -11.51 -12.58 -8.59
C LYS A 33 -10.37 -13.59 -8.66
N PHE A 34 -10.31 -14.41 -9.72
CA PHE A 34 -9.24 -15.40 -9.93
C PHE A 34 -7.88 -14.73 -10.03
N LEU A 35 -7.77 -13.66 -10.83
CA LEU A 35 -6.51 -12.94 -10.99
C LEU A 35 -6.05 -12.30 -9.67
N THR A 36 -6.99 -11.73 -8.91
CA THR A 36 -6.72 -11.18 -7.58
C THR A 36 -6.24 -12.28 -6.63
N PHE A 37 -6.92 -13.43 -6.61
CA PHE A 37 -6.51 -14.58 -5.81
C PHE A 37 -5.11 -15.07 -6.19
N PHE A 38 -4.81 -15.22 -7.46
CA PHE A 38 -3.49 -15.65 -7.97
C PHE A 38 -2.38 -14.69 -7.52
N VAL A 39 -2.60 -13.38 -7.68
CA VAL A 39 -1.60 -12.38 -7.31
C VAL A 39 -1.37 -12.37 -5.80
N VAL A 40 -2.44 -12.35 -5.00
CA VAL A 40 -2.34 -12.24 -3.54
C VAL A 40 -1.80 -13.52 -2.89
N ASN A 41 -2.18 -14.69 -3.41
CA ASN A 41 -1.86 -15.95 -2.73
C ASN A 41 -0.66 -16.70 -3.34
N LEU A 42 -0.20 -16.30 -4.51
CA LEU A 42 0.92 -16.97 -5.17
C LEU A 42 2.02 -15.98 -5.59
N SER A 43 1.70 -15.05 -6.48
CA SER A 43 2.69 -14.18 -7.11
C SER A 43 3.37 -13.24 -6.10
N VAL A 44 2.61 -12.50 -5.29
CA VAL A 44 3.15 -11.61 -4.24
C VAL A 44 3.93 -12.37 -3.16
N PRO A 45 3.43 -13.51 -2.61
CA PRO A 45 4.22 -14.32 -1.69
C PRO A 45 5.58 -14.76 -2.24
N PHE A 46 5.65 -15.19 -3.50
CA PHE A 46 6.92 -15.57 -4.11
C PHE A 46 7.85 -14.38 -4.35
N LEU A 47 7.31 -13.22 -4.72
CA LEU A 47 8.09 -11.98 -4.79
C LEU A 47 8.70 -11.63 -3.44
N ILE A 48 7.89 -11.64 -2.38
CA ILE A 48 8.31 -11.36 -1.00
C ILE A 48 9.42 -12.33 -0.58
N PHE A 49 9.18 -13.64 -0.73
CA PHE A 49 10.13 -14.67 -0.35
C PHE A 49 11.46 -14.49 -1.05
N THR A 50 11.46 -14.42 -2.37
CA THR A 50 12.69 -14.32 -3.15
C THR A 50 13.46 -13.03 -2.88
N LYS A 51 12.77 -11.91 -2.64
CA LYS A 51 13.42 -10.63 -2.32
C LYS A 51 14.01 -10.61 -0.90
N ILE A 52 13.27 -11.08 0.10
CA ILE A 52 13.76 -11.10 1.48
C ILE A 52 14.98 -12.02 1.61
N ILE A 53 14.91 -13.26 1.11
CA ILE A 53 16.03 -14.20 1.25
C ILE A 53 17.29 -13.79 0.50
N SER A 54 17.16 -12.97 -0.57
CA SER A 54 18.30 -12.52 -1.38
C SER A 54 18.88 -11.17 -0.93
N THR A 55 18.11 -10.33 -0.24
CA THR A 55 18.47 -8.92 -0.01
C THR A 55 18.53 -8.55 1.47
N PHE A 56 17.69 -9.17 2.31
CA PHE A 56 17.62 -8.80 3.72
C PHE A 56 18.83 -9.33 4.51
N ASP A 57 19.61 -8.39 5.07
CA ASP A 57 20.71 -8.69 5.99
C ASP A 57 20.35 -8.13 7.38
N PRO A 58 20.09 -8.99 8.39
CA PRO A 58 19.71 -8.55 9.73
C PRO A 58 20.73 -7.60 10.38
N ASN A 59 22.02 -7.73 10.03
CA ASN A 59 23.09 -6.90 10.59
C ASN A 59 23.20 -5.52 9.98
N LYS A 60 22.65 -5.32 8.77
CA LYS A 60 22.74 -4.07 8.01
C LYS A 60 21.41 -3.35 7.85
N SER A 61 20.31 -4.09 8.01
CA SER A 61 18.96 -3.54 7.81
C SER A 61 18.41 -2.95 9.10
N PRO A 62 17.57 -1.91 9.02
CA PRO A 62 16.83 -1.43 10.19
C PRO A 62 16.07 -2.56 10.86
N HIS A 63 15.95 -2.49 12.18
CA HIS A 63 15.24 -3.51 12.94
C HIS A 63 13.81 -3.71 12.45
N LEU A 64 13.36 -4.97 12.31
CA LEU A 64 11.99 -5.33 11.90
C LEU A 64 10.92 -4.56 12.69
N LEU A 65 11.12 -4.43 14.00
CA LEU A 65 10.20 -3.71 14.89
C LEU A 65 10.01 -2.24 14.48
N PHE A 66 11.03 -1.60 13.89
CA PHE A 66 10.91 -0.22 13.43
C PHE A 66 9.81 -0.07 12.38
N PHE A 67 9.75 -0.95 11.36
CA PHE A 67 8.73 -0.89 10.32
C PHE A 67 7.34 -1.21 10.84
N LEU A 68 7.25 -2.12 11.82
CA LEU A 68 6.01 -2.41 12.53
C LEU A 68 5.49 -1.14 13.22
N PHE A 69 6.32 -0.49 14.05
CA PHE A 69 5.95 0.76 14.73
C PHE A 69 5.67 1.90 13.74
N LEU A 70 6.43 2.00 12.66
CA LEU A 70 6.22 3.01 11.63
C LEU A 70 4.84 2.87 10.98
N SER A 71 4.36 1.64 10.74
CA SER A 71 3.03 1.42 10.18
C SER A 71 1.93 1.89 11.13
N PHE A 72 2.07 1.61 12.44
CA PHE A 72 1.16 2.11 13.48
C PHE A 72 1.22 3.63 13.60
N PHE A 73 2.40 4.21 13.50
CA PHE A 73 2.60 5.65 13.58
C PHE A 73 1.93 6.38 12.41
N ILE A 74 2.16 5.93 11.16
CA ILE A 74 1.54 6.54 9.97
C ILE A 74 0.01 6.37 10.02
N PHE A 75 -0.48 5.20 10.44
CA PHE A 75 -1.91 4.97 10.67
C PHE A 75 -2.48 5.94 11.71
N GLY A 76 -1.78 6.14 12.83
CA GLY A 76 -2.16 7.10 13.89
C GLY A 76 -2.22 8.54 13.39
N VAL A 77 -1.23 8.98 12.60
CA VAL A 77 -1.24 10.29 11.93
C VAL A 77 -2.45 10.41 11.02
N GLY A 78 -2.78 9.36 10.26
CA GLY A 78 -3.99 9.30 9.43
C GLY A 78 -5.27 9.43 10.25
N LEU A 79 -5.40 8.71 11.37
CA LEU A 79 -6.55 8.80 12.27
C LEU A 79 -6.73 10.21 12.85
N ILE A 80 -5.66 10.80 13.36
CA ILE A 80 -5.69 12.15 13.94
C ILE A 80 -6.05 13.17 12.85
N SER A 81 -5.41 13.09 11.69
CA SER A 81 -5.71 13.96 10.54
C SER A 81 -7.18 13.84 10.10
N GLY A 82 -7.71 12.61 10.04
CA GLY A 82 -9.10 12.37 9.72
C GLY A 82 -10.06 12.88 10.81
N ALA A 83 -9.71 12.69 12.08
CA ALA A 83 -10.55 13.10 13.21
C ALA A 83 -10.80 14.61 13.23
N ILE A 84 -9.86 15.45 12.81
CA ILE A 84 -10.00 16.90 12.70
C ILE A 84 -11.18 17.28 11.78
N PHE A 85 -11.44 16.51 10.74
CA PHE A 85 -12.52 16.78 9.78
C PHE A 85 -13.88 16.22 10.19
N LEU A 86 -13.96 15.30 11.18
CA LEU A 86 -15.19 14.61 11.56
C LEU A 86 -16.38 15.52 11.85
N PRO A 87 -16.22 16.73 12.48
CA PRO A 87 -17.36 17.63 12.70
C PRO A 87 -18.06 18.06 11.41
N THR A 88 -17.30 18.12 10.29
CA THR A 88 -17.78 18.59 8.98
C THR A 88 -18.20 17.45 8.05
N ILE A 89 -18.10 16.20 8.49
CA ILE A 89 -18.42 15.00 7.70
C ILE A 89 -19.82 14.51 8.02
N THR A 90 -20.55 14.11 7.00
CA THR A 90 -21.85 13.47 7.11
C THR A 90 -21.80 12.30 8.11
N LYS A 91 -22.67 12.33 9.13
CA LYS A 91 -22.60 11.40 10.28
C LYS A 91 -22.56 9.92 9.88
N THR A 92 -23.27 9.56 8.80
CA THR A 92 -23.32 8.18 8.27
C THR A 92 -21.99 7.70 7.71
N PHE A 93 -21.12 8.60 7.21
CA PHE A 93 -19.86 8.24 6.56
C PHE A 93 -18.62 8.47 7.42
N ARG A 94 -18.76 8.85 8.69
CA ARG A 94 -17.62 9.20 9.55
C ARG A 94 -16.59 8.08 9.72
N ARG A 95 -17.06 6.83 9.81
CA ARG A 95 -16.19 5.65 9.96
C ARG A 95 -15.43 5.36 8.67
N GLU A 96 -16.14 5.36 7.57
CA GLU A 96 -15.60 5.17 6.23
C GLU A 96 -14.61 6.27 5.86
N PHE A 97 -14.90 7.51 6.25
CA PHE A 97 -14.01 8.65 6.10
C PHE A 97 -12.69 8.43 6.86
N LEU A 98 -12.75 8.05 8.14
CA LEU A 98 -11.56 7.73 8.94
C LEU A 98 -10.76 6.61 8.29
N ALA A 99 -11.43 5.56 7.81
CA ALA A 99 -10.78 4.45 7.14
C ALA A 99 -10.05 4.89 5.85
N LEU A 100 -10.68 5.73 5.03
CA LEU A 100 -10.07 6.29 3.82
C LEU A 100 -8.81 7.11 4.12
N VAL A 101 -8.80 7.88 5.21
CA VAL A 101 -7.65 8.72 5.58
C VAL A 101 -6.54 7.89 6.23
N SER A 102 -6.88 6.86 7.02
CA SER A 102 -5.90 6.13 7.84
C SER A 102 -5.25 4.96 7.11
N PHE A 103 -5.97 4.25 6.24
CA PHE A 103 -5.44 3.10 5.53
C PHE A 103 -4.95 3.49 4.13
N GLN A 104 -3.63 3.44 3.93
CA GLN A 104 -3.00 3.70 2.64
C GLN A 104 -2.76 2.43 1.82
N ASN A 105 -2.54 2.61 0.52
CA ASN A 105 -2.09 1.56 -0.37
C ASN A 105 -0.59 1.30 -0.16
N CYS A 106 -0.25 0.50 0.85
CA CYS A 106 1.12 0.26 1.27
C CYS A 106 1.86 -0.83 0.48
N GLY A 107 1.19 -1.53 -0.43
CA GLY A 107 1.77 -2.65 -1.15
C GLY A 107 1.90 -2.40 -2.66
N TYR A 108 0.78 -2.54 -3.36
CA TYR A 108 0.78 -2.55 -4.83
C TYR A 108 1.39 -1.30 -5.47
N LEU A 109 0.93 -0.12 -5.07
CA LEU A 109 1.39 1.13 -5.68
C LEU A 109 2.82 1.48 -5.26
N PRO A 110 3.22 1.46 -3.96
CA PRO A 110 4.58 1.78 -3.57
C PRO A 110 5.62 0.79 -4.11
N MET A 111 5.34 -0.53 -4.17
CA MET A 111 6.26 -1.48 -4.81
C MET A 111 6.53 -1.10 -6.27
N ASN A 112 5.48 -0.76 -6.99
CA ASN A 112 5.59 -0.42 -8.40
C ASN A 112 6.33 0.90 -8.61
N LEU A 113 6.07 1.90 -7.77
CA LEU A 113 6.81 3.16 -7.79
C LEU A 113 8.29 2.94 -7.46
N ALA A 114 8.61 2.09 -6.48
CA ALA A 114 9.99 1.76 -6.15
C ALA A 114 10.72 1.12 -7.33
N ILE A 115 10.07 0.18 -8.04
CA ILE A 115 10.64 -0.49 -9.21
C ILE A 115 10.94 0.50 -10.35
N PHE A 116 10.07 1.49 -10.57
CA PHE A 116 10.24 2.44 -11.68
C PHE A 116 11.10 3.66 -11.34
N LEU A 117 11.07 4.13 -10.09
CA LEU A 117 11.72 5.38 -9.71
C LEU A 117 13.14 5.18 -9.17
N LEU A 118 13.37 4.04 -8.48
CA LEU A 118 14.63 3.87 -7.77
C LEU A 118 15.69 3.22 -8.65
N PRO A 119 16.96 3.70 -8.58
CA PRO A 119 18.10 3.00 -9.12
C PRO A 119 18.20 1.57 -8.57
N SER A 120 18.70 0.63 -9.37
CA SER A 120 18.80 -0.80 -9.01
C SER A 120 19.48 -1.03 -7.66
N ARG A 121 20.50 -0.23 -7.34
CA ARG A 121 21.28 -0.32 -6.07
C ARG A 121 20.44 -0.10 -4.79
N PHE A 122 19.31 0.62 -4.87
CA PHE A 122 18.45 0.90 -3.72
C PHE A 122 17.11 0.14 -3.77
N ARG A 123 16.72 -0.32 -4.95
CA ARG A 123 15.41 -0.91 -5.23
C ARG A 123 15.11 -2.10 -4.35
N ASP A 124 16.01 -3.05 -4.29
CA ASP A 124 15.77 -4.31 -3.58
C ASP A 124 15.68 -4.08 -2.05
N THR A 125 16.57 -3.24 -1.50
CA THR A 125 16.48 -2.82 -0.10
C THR A 125 15.16 -2.10 0.19
N PHE A 126 14.73 -1.24 -0.72
CA PHE A 126 13.49 -0.50 -0.55
C PHE A 126 12.24 -1.40 -0.62
N LEU A 127 12.26 -2.42 -1.49
CA LEU A 127 11.20 -3.43 -1.54
C LEU A 127 11.14 -4.22 -0.23
N VAL A 128 12.27 -4.56 0.36
CA VAL A 128 12.29 -5.20 1.69
C VAL A 128 11.66 -4.28 2.75
N TYR A 129 11.94 -2.98 2.75
CA TYR A 129 11.27 -2.03 3.66
C TYR A 129 9.75 -2.04 3.49
N ILE A 130 9.26 -2.05 2.25
CA ILE A 130 7.82 -2.17 1.97
C ILE A 130 7.27 -3.48 2.55
N PHE A 131 7.93 -4.62 2.35
CA PHE A 131 7.44 -5.90 2.85
C PHE A 131 7.38 -5.96 4.38
N LEU A 132 8.40 -5.44 5.05
CA LEU A 132 8.41 -5.36 6.52
C LEU A 132 7.31 -4.41 7.05
N TYR A 133 7.08 -3.31 6.35
CA TYR A 133 6.02 -2.37 6.66
C TYR A 133 4.62 -2.99 6.49
N ILE A 134 4.42 -3.75 5.41
CA ILE A 134 3.16 -4.47 5.15
C ILE A 134 2.77 -5.39 6.30
N LEU A 135 3.74 -5.99 7.02
CA LEU A 135 3.45 -6.83 8.17
C LEU A 135 2.63 -6.08 9.23
N GLY A 136 3.11 -4.92 9.66
CA GLY A 136 2.40 -4.09 10.65
C GLY A 136 1.10 -3.50 10.10
N PHE A 137 1.10 -3.07 8.85
CA PHE A 137 -0.08 -2.56 8.19
C PHE A 137 -1.21 -3.60 8.08
N ASN A 138 -0.89 -4.85 7.77
CA ASN A 138 -1.90 -5.92 7.73
C ASN A 138 -2.50 -6.21 9.11
N ILE A 139 -1.70 -6.16 10.17
CA ILE A 139 -2.22 -6.25 11.54
C ILE A 139 -3.26 -5.15 11.78
N LEU A 140 -2.97 -3.91 11.39
CA LEU A 140 -3.91 -2.80 11.50
C LEU A 140 -5.15 -3.00 10.64
N MET A 141 -4.97 -3.35 9.39
CA MET A 141 -6.03 -3.39 8.40
C MET A 141 -7.03 -4.52 8.64
N TRP A 142 -6.56 -5.72 8.95
CA TRP A 142 -7.41 -6.90 9.12
C TRP A 142 -7.89 -7.10 10.56
N SER A 143 -7.29 -6.42 11.55
CA SER A 143 -7.60 -6.62 12.96
C SER A 143 -7.83 -5.32 13.73
N ILE A 144 -6.78 -4.81 14.37
CA ILE A 144 -6.87 -3.73 15.37
C ILE A 144 -7.49 -2.47 14.78
N GLY A 145 -6.93 -1.96 13.68
CA GLY A 145 -7.38 -0.70 13.10
C GLY A 145 -8.80 -0.76 12.56
N SER A 146 -9.14 -1.81 11.80
CA SER A 146 -10.49 -2.00 11.27
C SER A 146 -11.51 -2.25 12.39
N PHE A 147 -11.10 -2.98 13.45
CA PHE A 147 -11.95 -3.20 14.61
C PHE A 147 -12.25 -1.90 15.34
N PHE A 148 -11.27 -1.04 15.58
CA PHE A 148 -11.49 0.27 16.23
C PHE A 148 -12.42 1.17 15.43
N ILE A 149 -12.26 1.21 14.10
CA ILE A 149 -13.07 2.08 13.23
C ILE A 149 -14.50 1.54 13.09
N PHE A 150 -14.66 0.22 12.91
CA PHE A 150 -15.95 -0.40 12.55
C PHE A 150 -16.55 -1.28 13.64
N LYS A 151 -16.06 -1.20 14.89
CA LYS A 151 -16.52 -2.04 16.00
C LYS A 151 -18.04 -2.08 16.09
N LYS A 152 -18.61 -3.28 15.91
CA LYS A 152 -20.00 -3.62 16.26
C LYS A 152 -20.01 -4.37 17.60
N ARG A 153 -21.12 -4.21 18.37
CA ARG A 153 -21.28 -4.75 19.73
C ARG A 153 -21.10 -6.28 19.87
N LYS A 154 -21.12 -7.02 18.75
CA LYS A 154 -21.04 -8.51 18.72
C LYS A 154 -19.82 -9.03 17.93
N ASP A 155 -18.93 -8.19 17.44
CA ASP A 155 -17.79 -8.66 16.64
C ASP A 155 -16.78 -9.38 17.52
N LYS A 156 -16.50 -10.65 17.17
CA LYS A 156 -15.37 -11.41 17.71
C LYS A 156 -14.14 -11.23 16.80
N PHE A 157 -12.99 -10.99 17.39
CA PHE A 157 -11.74 -10.92 16.68
C PHE A 157 -11.32 -12.31 16.20
N GLN A 158 -11.10 -12.47 14.89
CA GLN A 158 -10.62 -13.73 14.31
C GLN A 158 -9.11 -13.64 14.08
N PHE A 159 -8.33 -14.34 14.89
CA PHE A 159 -6.87 -14.33 14.82
C PHE A 159 -6.35 -14.89 13.49
N THR A 160 -7.08 -15.81 12.87
CA THR A 160 -6.77 -16.42 11.56
C THR A 160 -6.74 -15.41 10.42
N SER A 161 -7.48 -14.30 10.51
CA SER A 161 -7.47 -13.25 9.48
C SER A 161 -6.12 -12.50 9.37
N LEU A 162 -5.25 -12.65 10.36
CA LEU A 162 -3.90 -12.08 10.34
C LEU A 162 -2.95 -12.86 9.42
N PHE A 163 -3.18 -14.16 9.24
CA PHE A 163 -2.29 -15.03 8.48
C PHE A 163 -2.64 -15.07 7.00
N THR A 164 -2.48 -13.93 6.32
CA THR A 164 -2.56 -13.89 4.86
C THR A 164 -1.31 -14.47 4.23
N MET A 165 -1.39 -14.99 3.00
CA MET A 165 -0.23 -15.59 2.30
C MET A 165 0.97 -14.64 2.19
N PRO A 166 0.83 -13.33 1.95
CA PRO A 166 1.96 -12.38 2.05
C PRO A 166 2.63 -12.37 3.42
N ILE A 167 1.85 -12.40 4.52
CA ILE A 167 2.40 -12.42 5.89
C ILE A 167 3.12 -13.74 6.16
N VAL A 168 2.53 -14.87 5.78
CA VAL A 168 3.16 -16.19 5.91
C VAL A 168 4.50 -16.19 5.16
N SER A 169 4.52 -15.63 3.95
CA SER A 169 5.75 -15.53 3.16
C SER A 169 6.82 -14.67 3.83
N ILE A 170 6.45 -13.52 4.44
CA ILE A 170 7.39 -12.69 5.21
C ILE A 170 7.98 -13.49 6.36
N ILE A 171 7.13 -14.14 7.18
CA ILE A 171 7.55 -14.90 8.35
C ILE A 171 8.50 -16.03 7.94
N VAL A 172 8.12 -16.83 6.94
CA VAL A 172 8.94 -17.94 6.43
C VAL A 172 10.28 -17.40 5.92
N SER A 173 10.28 -16.32 5.14
CA SER A 173 11.51 -15.72 4.62
C SER A 173 12.45 -15.26 5.73
N LEU A 174 11.91 -14.63 6.77
CA LEU A 174 12.69 -14.17 7.91
C LEU A 174 13.28 -15.36 8.68
N ILE A 175 12.51 -16.45 8.88
CA ILE A 175 13.02 -17.68 9.50
C ILE A 175 14.21 -18.21 8.69
N PHE A 176 14.11 -18.29 7.35
CA PHE A 176 15.19 -18.73 6.49
C PHE A 176 16.44 -17.85 6.60
N VAL A 177 16.29 -16.54 6.68
CA VAL A 177 17.41 -15.61 6.80
C VAL A 177 18.07 -15.69 8.18
N TYR A 178 17.28 -15.66 9.27
CA TYR A 178 17.82 -15.72 10.63
C TYR A 178 18.45 -17.08 10.97
N SER A 179 17.97 -18.18 10.39
CA SER A 179 18.58 -19.51 10.52
C SER A 179 19.78 -19.74 9.59
N GLY A 180 20.03 -18.83 8.62
CA GLY A 180 21.06 -19.00 7.62
C GLY A 180 20.72 -20.00 6.51
N LEU A 181 19.52 -20.60 6.52
CA LEU A 181 19.06 -21.57 5.52
C LEU A 181 18.96 -20.97 4.11
N ASN A 182 18.74 -19.64 4.00
CA ASN A 182 18.69 -18.95 2.72
C ASN A 182 19.94 -19.16 1.86
N LYS A 183 21.12 -19.39 2.47
CA LYS A 183 22.39 -19.59 1.79
C LYS A 183 22.50 -20.97 1.08
N PHE A 184 21.68 -21.91 1.49
CA PHE A 184 21.68 -23.29 0.97
C PHE A 184 20.61 -23.57 -0.07
N ILE A 185 19.75 -22.59 -0.39
CA ILE A 185 18.67 -22.76 -1.38
C ILE A 185 19.29 -22.70 -2.79
N PRO A 186 19.18 -23.78 -3.61
CA PRO A 186 19.72 -23.77 -4.96
C PRO A 186 19.01 -22.74 -5.86
N SER A 187 19.77 -22.12 -6.76
CA SER A 187 19.22 -21.19 -7.76
C SER A 187 18.15 -21.83 -8.64
N LEU A 188 18.23 -23.16 -8.86
CA LEU A 188 17.24 -23.96 -9.57
C LEU A 188 15.82 -23.83 -8.96
N LEU A 189 15.72 -23.70 -7.63
CA LEU A 189 14.44 -23.51 -6.94
C LEU A 189 14.03 -22.04 -6.91
N ILE A 190 14.97 -21.12 -6.71
CA ILE A 190 14.70 -19.69 -6.58
C ILE A 190 14.26 -19.07 -7.91
N SER A 191 14.89 -19.48 -9.02
CA SER A 191 14.63 -18.87 -10.33
C SER A 191 13.15 -18.98 -10.77
N PRO A 192 12.50 -20.15 -10.73
CA PRO A 192 11.07 -20.26 -11.06
C PRO A 192 10.17 -19.46 -10.12
N LEU A 193 10.46 -19.45 -8.80
CA LEU A 193 9.69 -18.67 -7.83
C LEU A 193 9.80 -17.17 -8.12
N LYS A 194 11.00 -16.71 -8.49
CA LYS A 194 11.21 -15.32 -8.89
C LYS A 194 10.44 -14.97 -10.15
N MET A 195 10.44 -15.83 -11.18
CA MET A 195 9.69 -15.62 -12.42
C MET A 195 8.18 -15.42 -12.14
N ILE A 196 7.59 -16.28 -11.29
CA ILE A 196 6.19 -16.12 -10.86
C ILE A 196 6.03 -14.84 -10.03
N GLY A 197 6.94 -14.59 -9.12
CA GLY A 197 6.94 -13.38 -8.28
C GLY A 197 6.96 -12.08 -9.10
N ASP A 198 7.76 -12.02 -10.14
CA ASP A 198 7.91 -10.84 -11.01
C ASP A 198 6.60 -10.52 -11.79
N THR A 199 5.68 -11.48 -11.96
CA THR A 199 4.34 -11.22 -12.53
C THR A 199 3.46 -10.36 -11.62
N SER A 200 3.78 -10.27 -10.31
CA SER A 200 3.00 -9.48 -9.32
C SER A 200 2.83 -8.04 -9.76
N PHE A 201 3.89 -7.47 -10.34
CA PHE A 201 3.94 -6.08 -10.74
C PHE A 201 2.87 -5.73 -11.80
N PRO A 202 2.91 -6.25 -13.03
CA PRO A 202 1.95 -5.87 -14.06
C PRO A 202 0.52 -6.30 -13.69
N LEU A 203 0.37 -7.49 -13.10
CA LEU A 203 -0.95 -8.00 -12.75
C LEU A 203 -1.63 -7.18 -11.66
N SER A 204 -0.89 -6.74 -10.62
CA SER A 204 -1.47 -5.90 -9.56
C SER A 204 -1.96 -4.55 -10.09
N MET A 205 -1.27 -3.97 -11.09
CA MET A 205 -1.71 -2.70 -11.71
C MET A 205 -2.96 -2.91 -12.58
N ILE A 206 -3.03 -3.99 -13.34
CA ILE A 206 -4.23 -4.35 -14.11
C ILE A 206 -5.42 -4.59 -13.17
N ILE A 207 -5.20 -5.33 -12.08
CA ILE A 207 -6.24 -5.57 -11.05
C ILE A 207 -6.70 -4.26 -10.44
N LEU A 208 -5.78 -3.38 -10.05
CA LEU A 208 -6.11 -2.06 -9.51
C LEU A 208 -7.00 -1.29 -10.49
N GLY A 209 -6.61 -1.24 -11.77
CA GLY A 209 -7.40 -0.60 -12.81
C GLY A 209 -8.80 -1.19 -12.96
N ALA A 210 -8.92 -2.51 -12.96
CA ALA A 210 -10.20 -3.21 -13.04
C ALA A 210 -11.09 -2.89 -11.82
N TRP A 211 -10.55 -2.88 -10.61
CA TRP A 211 -11.27 -2.47 -9.40
C TRP A 211 -11.76 -1.03 -9.48
N LEU A 212 -10.92 -0.10 -9.97
CA LEU A 212 -11.33 1.28 -10.20
C LEU A 212 -12.46 1.36 -11.24
N GLY A 213 -12.46 0.49 -12.25
CA GLY A 213 -13.53 0.35 -13.25
C GLY A 213 -14.87 -0.14 -12.68
N LYS A 214 -14.85 -0.83 -11.55
CA LYS A 214 -16.05 -1.37 -10.88
C LYS A 214 -16.85 -0.30 -10.13
N VAL A 215 -16.24 0.83 -9.78
CA VAL A 215 -16.88 1.88 -8.98
C VAL A 215 -18.10 2.46 -9.70
N ARG A 216 -19.28 2.39 -9.06
CA ARG A 216 -20.57 2.94 -9.53
C ARG A 216 -21.39 3.44 -8.33
N GLY A 217 -22.11 4.53 -8.48
CA GLY A 217 -23.10 5.02 -7.50
C GLY A 217 -23.05 6.53 -7.26
N SER A 218 -24.06 7.07 -6.55
CA SER A 218 -24.07 8.45 -6.07
C SER A 218 -23.08 8.58 -4.91
N LEU A 219 -22.21 9.56 -4.99
CA LEU A 219 -21.14 9.76 -4.02
C LEU A 219 -21.31 11.13 -3.34
N SER A 220 -21.05 11.19 -2.03
CA SER A 220 -20.86 12.47 -1.35
C SER A 220 -19.50 13.06 -1.75
N TYR A 221 -19.43 13.73 -2.90
CA TYR A 221 -18.18 14.25 -3.47
C TYR A 221 -17.45 15.19 -2.50
N ILE A 222 -18.18 15.96 -1.69
CA ILE A 222 -17.59 16.90 -0.72
C ILE A 222 -16.84 16.13 0.37
N ASP A 223 -17.45 15.09 0.96
CA ASP A 223 -16.81 14.27 1.98
C ASP A 223 -15.62 13.50 1.40
N LEU A 224 -15.72 13.02 0.16
CA LEU A 224 -14.63 12.34 -0.53
C LEU A 224 -13.48 13.28 -0.90
N ALA A 225 -13.77 14.51 -1.28
CA ALA A 225 -12.75 15.54 -1.51
C ALA A 225 -11.98 15.86 -0.23
N LYS A 226 -12.70 16.01 0.91
CA LYS A 226 -12.08 16.20 2.23
C LYS A 226 -11.22 15.01 2.64
N ALA A 227 -11.69 13.76 2.41
CA ALA A 227 -10.92 12.55 2.69
C ALA A 227 -9.62 12.52 1.87
N SER A 228 -9.72 12.81 0.57
CA SER A 228 -8.56 12.86 -0.33
C SER A 228 -7.59 13.98 0.06
N PHE A 229 -8.09 15.15 0.45
CA PHE A 229 -7.26 16.25 0.94
C PHE A 229 -6.53 15.86 2.25
N ALA A 230 -7.24 15.34 3.23
CA ALA A 230 -6.63 14.88 4.47
C ALA A 230 -5.57 13.80 4.21
N LYS A 231 -5.88 12.82 3.34
CA LYS A 231 -4.99 11.70 3.03
C LYS A 231 -3.77 12.08 2.21
N LEU A 232 -3.93 12.88 1.16
CA LEU A 232 -2.88 13.15 0.17
C LEU A 232 -2.10 14.43 0.45
N ILE A 233 -2.62 15.31 1.31
CA ILE A 233 -1.96 16.58 1.64
C ILE A 233 -1.58 16.62 3.13
N ILE A 234 -2.55 16.46 4.06
CA ILE A 234 -2.27 16.65 5.48
C ILE A 234 -1.34 15.56 6.03
N VAL A 235 -1.66 14.27 5.77
CA VAL A 235 -0.84 13.15 6.28
C VAL A 235 0.61 13.25 5.82
N PRO A 236 0.92 13.38 4.51
CA PRO A 236 2.31 13.50 4.09
C PRO A 236 2.96 14.82 4.53
N ALA A 237 2.22 15.93 4.68
CA ALA A 237 2.76 17.18 5.20
C ALA A 237 3.27 17.02 6.63
N VAL A 238 2.48 16.41 7.52
CA VAL A 238 2.89 16.14 8.89
C VAL A 238 4.18 15.33 8.94
N LEU A 239 4.25 14.23 8.15
CA LEU A 239 5.43 13.36 8.13
C LEU A 239 6.63 14.06 7.48
N PHE A 240 6.42 14.85 6.44
CA PHE A 240 7.46 15.66 5.82
C PHE A 240 8.11 16.62 6.82
N PHE A 241 7.32 17.35 7.61
CA PHE A 241 7.85 18.25 8.65
C PHE A 241 8.62 17.50 9.74
N LEU A 242 8.13 16.32 10.16
CA LEU A 242 8.81 15.49 11.15
C LEU A 242 10.15 14.97 10.62
N LEU A 243 10.22 14.55 9.36
CA LEU A 243 11.45 14.06 8.73
C LEU A 243 12.52 15.14 8.60
N ILE A 244 12.13 16.36 8.20
CA ILE A 244 13.07 17.48 8.09
C ILE A 244 13.67 17.80 9.46
N ARG A 245 12.86 17.84 10.52
CA ARG A 245 13.32 18.11 11.87
C ARG A 245 14.16 16.97 12.46
N GLY A 246 13.79 15.71 12.16
CA GLY A 246 14.45 14.52 12.67
C GLY A 246 15.76 14.15 12.00
N LYS A 247 16.18 14.86 10.93
CA LYS A 247 17.39 14.55 10.13
C LYS A 247 17.48 13.07 9.75
N VAL A 248 16.34 12.45 9.40
CA VAL A 248 16.27 11.02 9.08
C VAL A 248 17.08 10.72 7.83
N SER A 249 17.72 9.52 7.78
CA SER A 249 18.53 9.10 6.64
C SER A 249 17.73 9.19 5.33
N SER A 250 18.40 9.58 4.26
CA SER A 250 17.75 9.92 3.00
C SER A 250 16.89 8.79 2.43
N LEU A 251 17.35 7.52 2.46
CA LEU A 251 16.60 6.37 1.93
C LEU A 251 15.37 6.04 2.79
N LEU A 252 15.51 6.07 4.11
CA LEU A 252 14.43 5.83 5.04
C LEU A 252 13.40 6.98 5.00
N GLY A 253 13.88 8.23 4.93
CA GLY A 253 13.01 9.39 4.78
C GLY A 253 12.21 9.32 3.48
N LEU A 254 12.82 8.89 2.38
CA LEU A 254 12.14 8.67 1.10
C LEU A 254 11.07 7.58 1.23
N PHE A 255 11.34 6.51 1.97
CA PHE A 255 10.39 5.45 2.26
C PHE A 255 9.16 5.98 3.03
N VAL A 256 9.39 6.76 4.09
CA VAL A 256 8.31 7.34 4.90
C VAL A 256 7.44 8.28 4.07
N ILE A 257 8.05 9.15 3.25
CA ILE A 257 7.30 10.05 2.36
C ILE A 257 6.53 9.26 1.30
N LEU A 258 7.12 8.20 0.74
CA LEU A 258 6.42 7.33 -0.19
C LEU A 258 5.14 6.79 0.46
N GLU A 259 5.26 6.10 1.60
CA GLU A 259 4.12 5.48 2.28
C GLU A 259 3.06 6.51 2.71
N ALA A 260 3.50 7.66 3.21
CA ALA A 260 2.60 8.75 3.62
C ALA A 260 1.78 9.33 2.47
N SER A 261 2.40 9.47 1.28
CA SER A 261 1.77 10.07 0.10
C SER A 261 0.90 9.09 -0.70
N MET A 262 0.85 7.81 -0.29
CA MET A 262 0.02 6.82 -0.98
C MET A 262 -1.47 7.12 -0.82
N PRO A 263 -2.29 6.86 -1.88
CA PRO A 263 -3.74 6.94 -1.80
C PRO A 263 -4.32 5.89 -0.85
N SER A 264 -5.61 5.93 -0.62
CA SER A 264 -6.31 4.98 0.24
C SER A 264 -6.16 3.54 -0.28
N ALA A 265 -6.13 2.56 0.64
CA ALA A 265 -5.89 1.16 0.29
C ALA A 265 -6.92 0.62 -0.70
N ALA A 266 -6.45 -0.01 -1.79
CA ALA A 266 -7.31 -0.58 -2.82
C ALA A 266 -8.20 -1.74 -2.30
N SER A 267 -7.76 -2.45 -1.25
CA SER A 267 -8.51 -3.51 -0.59
C SER A 267 -9.53 -3.02 0.46
N LEU A 268 -9.51 -1.74 0.80
CA LEU A 268 -10.36 -1.17 1.85
C LEU A 268 -11.85 -1.39 1.62
N PRO A 269 -12.41 -1.27 0.39
CA PRO A 269 -13.84 -1.54 0.15
C PRO A 269 -14.27 -2.93 0.61
N ILE A 270 -13.43 -3.94 0.42
CA ILE A 270 -13.71 -5.33 0.82
C ILE A 270 -13.82 -5.43 2.35
N ILE A 271 -12.88 -4.81 3.06
CA ILE A 271 -12.87 -4.85 4.52
C ILE A 271 -14.07 -4.10 5.10
N VAL A 272 -14.40 -2.95 4.53
CA VAL A 272 -15.55 -2.15 4.95
C VAL A 272 -16.85 -2.92 4.73
N GLU A 273 -17.00 -3.62 3.61
CA GLU A 273 -18.15 -4.49 3.33
C GLU A 273 -18.25 -5.63 4.35
N LEU A 274 -17.17 -6.33 4.63
CA LEU A 274 -17.12 -7.39 5.64
C LEU A 274 -17.47 -6.88 7.05
N ARG A 275 -17.16 -5.61 7.33
CA ARG A 275 -17.50 -4.94 8.59
C ARG A 275 -18.86 -4.27 8.57
N GLY A 276 -19.61 -4.39 7.45
CA GLY A 276 -20.97 -3.85 7.27
C GLY A 276 -21.04 -2.32 7.24
N GLY A 277 -19.98 -1.67 6.74
CA GLY A 277 -19.93 -0.25 6.38
C GLY A 277 -20.35 -0.02 4.92
N ASP A 278 -20.31 1.23 4.48
CA ASP A 278 -20.64 1.62 3.10
C ASP A 278 -19.43 1.42 2.15
N SER A 279 -19.36 0.24 1.54
CA SER A 279 -18.32 -0.09 0.58
C SER A 279 -18.38 0.74 -0.71
N LYS A 280 -19.54 1.30 -1.06
CA LYS A 280 -19.69 2.17 -2.25
C LYS A 280 -19.01 3.52 -2.02
N PHE A 281 -19.27 4.14 -0.86
CA PHE A 281 -18.61 5.38 -0.47
C PHE A 281 -17.09 5.21 -0.45
N VAL A 282 -16.61 4.13 0.18
CA VAL A 282 -15.16 3.83 0.26
C VAL A 282 -14.55 3.56 -1.11
N SER A 283 -15.23 2.82 -1.99
CA SER A 283 -14.78 2.60 -3.36
C SER A 283 -14.61 3.91 -4.13
N GLY A 284 -15.56 4.84 -3.95
CA GLY A 284 -15.44 6.19 -4.52
C GLY A 284 -14.24 6.95 -3.99
N GLY A 285 -13.97 6.89 -2.68
CA GLY A 285 -12.81 7.52 -2.06
C GLY A 285 -11.49 6.92 -2.53
N VAL A 286 -11.42 5.59 -2.63
CA VAL A 286 -10.26 4.90 -3.22
C VAL A 286 -10.02 5.38 -4.64
N PHE A 287 -11.06 5.42 -5.49
CA PHE A 287 -10.93 5.90 -6.87
C PHE A 287 -10.40 7.33 -6.95
N ILE A 288 -11.05 8.28 -6.23
CA ILE A 288 -10.68 9.70 -6.26
C ILE A 288 -9.27 9.89 -5.72
N SER A 289 -8.90 9.24 -4.60
CA SER A 289 -7.56 9.36 -4.04
C SER A 289 -6.48 8.82 -4.98
N HIS A 290 -6.72 7.71 -5.70
CA HIS A 290 -5.78 7.22 -6.71
C HIS A 290 -5.64 8.19 -7.89
N LEU A 291 -6.75 8.76 -8.35
CA LEU A 291 -6.72 9.75 -9.43
C LEU A 291 -5.92 11.01 -9.03
N LEU A 292 -6.17 11.55 -7.84
CA LEU A 292 -5.46 12.73 -7.34
C LEU A 292 -3.99 12.43 -6.99
N SER A 293 -3.67 11.19 -6.62
CA SER A 293 -2.30 10.78 -6.31
C SER A 293 -1.34 10.90 -7.50
N ILE A 294 -1.86 10.92 -8.73
CA ILE A 294 -1.09 11.18 -9.95
C ILE A 294 -0.31 12.50 -9.85
N ILE A 295 -0.91 13.49 -9.22
CA ILE A 295 -0.32 14.83 -9.05
C ILE A 295 0.39 14.94 -7.70
N THR A 296 -0.21 14.41 -6.64
CA THR A 296 0.30 14.63 -5.28
C THR A 296 1.55 13.81 -4.97
N ILE A 297 1.70 12.59 -5.51
CA ILE A 297 2.93 11.80 -5.31
C ILE A 297 4.15 12.49 -5.93
N PRO A 298 4.15 12.93 -7.23
CA PRO A 298 5.26 13.69 -7.77
C PRO A 298 5.59 14.95 -6.99
N LEU A 299 4.56 15.65 -6.48
CA LEU A 299 4.73 16.86 -5.69
C LEU A 299 5.53 16.56 -4.40
N TRP A 300 5.12 15.55 -3.63
CA TRP A 300 5.80 15.18 -2.38
C TRP A 300 7.22 14.68 -2.61
N PHE A 301 7.46 13.89 -3.65
CA PHE A 301 8.81 13.49 -4.04
C PHE A 301 9.69 14.67 -4.44
N TYR A 302 9.13 15.61 -5.20
CA TYR A 302 9.85 16.82 -5.57
C TYR A 302 10.21 17.67 -4.34
N LEU A 303 9.25 17.92 -3.45
CA LEU A 303 9.49 18.65 -2.22
C LEU A 303 10.57 17.95 -1.38
N PHE A 304 10.46 16.63 -1.18
CA PHE A 304 11.44 15.86 -0.41
C PHE A 304 12.84 15.90 -1.03
N SER A 305 12.95 15.78 -2.35
CA SER A 305 14.23 15.87 -3.05
C SER A 305 14.92 17.25 -2.95
N ARG A 306 14.16 18.30 -2.73
CA ARG A 306 14.70 19.66 -2.53
C ARG A 306 15.34 19.84 -1.14
N PHE A 307 14.84 19.14 -0.15
CA PHE A 307 15.29 19.24 1.25
C PHE A 307 16.27 18.13 1.65
N THR A 308 16.53 17.18 0.76
CA THR A 308 17.45 16.06 0.99
C THR A 308 18.47 15.96 -0.13
N SER A 309 19.60 15.30 0.15
CA SER A 309 20.65 15.05 -0.85
C SER A 309 20.32 13.96 -1.87
N ILE A 310 19.09 13.37 -1.82
CA ILE A 310 18.67 12.35 -2.78
C ILE A 310 18.32 13.01 -4.12
N LYS A 311 19.17 12.75 -5.12
CA LYS A 311 18.82 13.03 -6.52
C LYS A 311 18.07 11.80 -7.06
N LEU A 312 16.76 11.95 -7.26
CA LEU A 312 15.88 10.99 -7.94
C LEU A 312 15.91 11.19 -9.45
#